data_7337bd7bcca9d92cca466c18ad794c90
#
_entry.id   7337bd7bcca9d92cca466c18ad794c90
#
_cell.length_a   1.000
_cell.length_b   1.000
_cell.length_c   1.000
_cell.angle_alpha   90.00
_cell.angle_beta   90.00
_cell.angle_gamma   90.00
#
_symmetry.space_group_name_H-M   'P 1'
#
loop_
_entity.id
_entity.type
_entity.pdbx_description
1 polymer ?
#
loop_
_entity_poly.entity_id
_entity_poly.type
_entity_poly.pdbx_seq_one_letter_code
_entity_poly.pdbx_strand_id
1 'polypeptide(L)'
;MKIRLLLLLGAGMLFFAAGSVALSGAPVENQGAAEIKLPGGQRGPVPFPHHQHQNKLVDCQICHSLYPQKPGIIKELKAQGKLKKKQVMNKQCTKCHKQKKKEGLKTGPTTCVKCHIKKEK
;
A
#
# COMPACT_ATOMS: atom_id res chain seq x y z
N MET A 1 -27.98 65.55 -42.96
CA MET A 1 -26.96 65.42 -41.88
C MET A 1 -27.04 64.00 -41.41
N LYS A 2 -26.13 63.10 -41.85
CA LYS A 2 -26.14 61.67 -41.59
C LYS A 2 -24.92 61.31 -40.71
N ILE A 3 -25.19 61.03 -39.45
CA ILE A 3 -24.16 60.59 -38.49
C ILE A 3 -23.98 59.09 -38.71
N ARG A 4 -22.79 58.71 -39.19
CA ARG A 4 -22.36 57.28 -39.28
C ARG A 4 -21.76 56.88 -37.94
N LEU A 5 -22.43 56.04 -37.21
CA LEU A 5 -21.94 55.43 -35.99
C LEU A 5 -21.07 54.22 -36.39
N LEU A 6 -19.77 54.33 -36.20
CA LEU A 6 -18.82 53.24 -36.36
C LEU A 6 -18.81 52.37 -35.09
N LEU A 7 -19.39 51.16 -35.17
CA LEU A 7 -19.26 50.13 -34.16
C LEU A 7 -17.91 49.41 -34.34
N LEU A 8 -16.96 49.71 -33.46
CA LEU A 8 -15.75 48.93 -33.31
C LEU A 8 -16.01 47.68 -32.47
N LEU A 9 -16.12 46.54 -33.15
CA LEU A 9 -16.17 45.24 -32.51
C LEU A 9 -14.74 44.87 -32.06
N GLY A 10 -14.45 45.09 -30.78
CA GLY A 10 -13.25 44.58 -30.12
C GLY A 10 -13.42 43.08 -29.83
N ALA A 11 -12.84 42.22 -30.61
CA ALA A 11 -12.76 40.79 -30.32
C ALA A 11 -11.72 40.55 -29.21
N GLY A 12 -12.19 40.47 -27.97
CA GLY A 12 -11.39 40.05 -26.82
C GLY A 12 -11.11 38.57 -26.89
N MET A 13 -9.92 38.20 -27.29
CA MET A 13 -9.44 36.81 -27.31
C MET A 13 -9.05 36.41 -25.90
N LEU A 14 -9.96 35.78 -25.16
CA LEU A 14 -9.70 35.16 -23.85
C LEU A 14 -8.83 33.93 -24.07
N PHE A 15 -7.53 34.04 -23.86
CA PHE A 15 -6.62 32.91 -23.74
C PHE A 15 -6.91 32.18 -22.40
N PHE A 16 -7.65 31.10 -22.45
CA PHE A 16 -7.73 30.13 -21.37
C PHE A 16 -6.41 29.37 -21.34
N ALA A 17 -5.48 29.77 -20.50
CA ALA A 17 -4.33 28.97 -20.16
C ALA A 17 -4.81 27.78 -19.32
N ALA A 18 -5.00 26.63 -19.96
CA ALA A 18 -5.23 25.36 -19.25
C ALA A 18 -3.95 24.98 -18.51
N GLY A 19 -3.84 25.42 -17.26
CA GLY A 19 -2.80 24.99 -16.36
C GLY A 19 -2.99 23.50 -16.04
N SER A 20 -2.19 22.63 -16.67
CA SER A 20 -2.10 21.22 -16.29
C SER A 20 -1.51 21.15 -14.89
N VAL A 21 -2.37 20.94 -13.89
CA VAL A 21 -1.94 20.62 -12.53
C VAL A 21 -1.43 19.18 -12.58
N ALA A 22 -0.12 19.02 -12.74
CA ALA A 22 0.52 17.73 -12.51
C ALA A 22 0.37 17.40 -11.02
N LEU A 23 -0.52 16.46 -10.69
CA LEU A 23 -0.55 15.82 -9.37
C LEU A 23 0.73 15.00 -9.24
N SER A 24 1.83 15.65 -8.87
CA SER A 24 3.01 14.96 -8.38
C SER A 24 2.64 14.34 -7.05
N GLY A 25 2.27 13.06 -7.06
CA GLY A 25 2.11 12.30 -5.84
C GLY A 25 3.43 12.37 -5.07
N ALA A 26 3.42 12.97 -3.89
CA ALA A 26 4.58 12.99 -3.02
C ALA A 26 5.06 11.55 -2.81
N PRO A 27 6.37 11.28 -2.82
CA PRO A 27 6.89 9.95 -2.54
C PRO A 27 6.38 9.52 -1.16
N VAL A 28 5.88 8.29 -1.09
CA VAL A 28 5.40 7.72 0.19
C VAL A 28 6.61 7.59 1.11
N GLU A 29 6.62 8.38 2.17
CA GLU A 29 7.65 8.26 3.19
C GLU A 29 7.45 6.96 3.96
N ASN A 30 8.42 6.06 3.87
CA ASN A 30 8.39 4.78 4.57
C ASN A 30 8.55 4.98 6.08
N GLN A 31 7.67 4.37 6.86
CA GLN A 31 7.66 4.48 8.32
C GLN A 31 7.98 3.14 8.98
N GLY A 32 8.63 3.20 10.13
CA GLY A 32 9.01 2.03 10.90
C GLY A 32 10.16 1.24 10.29
N ALA A 33 10.34 -0.01 10.70
CA ALA A 33 11.42 -0.86 10.21
C ALA A 33 11.20 -1.30 8.76
N ALA A 34 12.27 -1.28 7.95
CA ALA A 34 12.24 -1.73 6.56
C ALA A 34 11.86 -3.21 6.43
N GLU A 35 12.39 -4.03 7.33
CA GLU A 35 12.09 -5.45 7.45
C GLU A 35 11.68 -5.80 8.88
N ILE A 36 10.68 -6.67 8.99
CA ILE A 36 10.15 -7.15 10.27
C ILE A 36 10.20 -8.68 10.29
N LYS A 37 10.76 -9.26 11.33
CA LYS A 37 10.68 -10.71 11.58
C LYS A 37 9.36 -11.03 12.29
N LEU A 38 8.42 -11.61 11.56
CA LEU A 38 7.15 -12.06 12.14
C LEU A 38 7.28 -13.46 12.74
N PRO A 39 6.60 -13.75 13.86
CA PRO A 39 6.66 -15.05 14.50
C PRO A 39 5.92 -16.09 13.67
N GLY A 40 6.64 -17.07 13.09
CA GLY A 40 6.11 -18.12 12.22
C GLY A 40 5.83 -19.45 12.92
N GLY A 41 5.99 -19.53 14.24
CA GLY A 41 5.80 -20.76 15.04
C GLY A 41 6.83 -21.83 14.68
N GLN A 42 6.40 -23.10 14.64
CA GLN A 42 7.27 -24.25 14.34
C GLN A 42 7.89 -24.22 12.94
N ARG A 43 7.32 -23.46 12.00
CA ARG A 43 7.84 -23.35 10.64
C ARG A 43 8.98 -22.33 10.48
N GLY A 44 9.32 -21.64 11.55
CA GLY A 44 10.33 -20.59 11.55
C GLY A 44 9.77 -19.20 11.29
N PRO A 45 10.58 -18.17 11.50
CA PRO A 45 10.19 -16.79 11.31
C PRO A 45 9.86 -16.48 9.84
N VAL A 46 9.09 -15.43 9.64
CA VAL A 46 8.77 -14.89 8.32
C VAL A 46 9.40 -13.52 8.19
N PRO A 47 10.39 -13.34 7.31
CA PRO A 47 10.88 -12.01 6.96
C PRO A 47 9.81 -11.29 6.19
N PHE A 48 9.41 -10.13 6.69
CA PHE A 48 8.37 -9.30 6.10
C PHE A 48 8.97 -7.98 5.64
N PRO A 49 9.09 -7.75 4.33
CA PRO A 49 9.65 -6.53 3.78
C PRO A 49 8.62 -5.39 3.87
N HIS A 50 8.56 -4.74 5.03
CA HIS A 50 7.53 -3.75 5.37
C HIS A 50 7.54 -2.55 4.41
N HIS A 51 8.71 -1.93 4.17
CA HIS A 51 8.80 -0.80 3.25
C HIS A 51 8.40 -1.17 1.82
N GLN A 52 8.69 -2.40 1.37
CA GLN A 52 8.24 -2.86 0.06
C GLN A 52 6.70 -2.91 -0.03
N HIS A 53 6.03 -3.32 1.06
CA HIS A 53 4.57 -3.31 1.13
C HIS A 53 4.02 -1.89 1.16
N GLN A 54 4.63 -0.98 1.92
CA GLN A 54 4.25 0.43 1.93
C GLN A 54 4.35 1.05 0.53
N ASN A 55 5.46 0.84 -0.16
CA ASN A 55 5.68 1.39 -1.50
C ASN A 55 4.71 0.82 -2.56
N LYS A 56 4.23 -0.41 -2.37
CA LYS A 56 3.32 -1.07 -3.33
C LYS A 56 1.84 -0.83 -3.04
N LEU A 57 1.49 -0.71 -1.78
CA LEU A 57 0.09 -0.60 -1.36
C LEU A 57 -0.32 0.85 -1.09
N VAL A 58 0.62 1.70 -0.71
CA VAL A 58 0.43 3.12 -0.36
C VAL A 58 -0.47 3.32 0.87
N ASP A 59 -1.55 2.56 1.00
CA ASP A 59 -2.49 2.62 2.11
C ASP A 59 -2.08 1.66 3.24
N CYS A 60 -1.64 2.22 4.36
CA CYS A 60 -1.25 1.49 5.56
C CYS A 60 -2.43 0.76 6.22
N GLN A 61 -3.65 1.25 6.04
CA GLN A 61 -4.85 0.69 6.67
C GLN A 61 -5.24 -0.68 6.12
N ILE A 62 -4.76 -1.07 4.94
CA ILE A 62 -4.93 -2.42 4.39
C ILE A 62 -4.50 -3.51 5.40
N CYS A 63 -3.44 -3.23 6.17
CA CYS A 63 -2.95 -4.13 7.23
C CYS A 63 -3.25 -3.59 8.64
N HIS A 64 -3.06 -2.29 8.85
CA HIS A 64 -3.13 -1.69 10.17
C HIS A 64 -4.55 -1.46 10.70
N SER A 65 -5.58 -1.62 9.88
CA SER A 65 -6.96 -1.78 10.35
C SER A 65 -7.16 -3.03 11.22
N LEU A 66 -6.36 -4.09 11.00
CA LEU A 66 -6.41 -5.34 11.76
C LEU A 66 -5.28 -5.47 12.79
N TYR A 67 -4.14 -4.86 12.51
CA TYR A 67 -2.92 -4.95 13.33
C TYR A 67 -2.45 -3.54 13.66
N PRO A 68 -2.70 -3.01 14.87
CA PRO A 68 -2.26 -1.68 15.28
C PRO A 68 -0.78 -1.41 14.99
N GLN A 69 -0.44 -0.18 14.68
CA GLN A 69 0.93 0.27 14.38
C GLN A 69 1.80 0.27 15.65
N LYS A 70 2.19 -0.92 16.08
CA LYS A 70 2.98 -1.14 17.30
C LYS A 70 4.01 -2.24 17.05
N PRO A 71 5.29 -2.03 17.41
CA PRO A 71 6.28 -3.10 17.34
C PRO A 71 5.85 -4.32 18.14
N GLY A 72 5.97 -5.53 17.53
CA GLY A 72 5.65 -6.79 18.19
C GLY A 72 4.15 -7.09 18.32
N ILE A 73 3.26 -6.29 17.74
CA ILE A 73 1.80 -6.43 17.89
C ILE A 73 1.27 -7.83 17.56
N ILE A 74 1.81 -8.51 16.53
CA ILE A 74 1.38 -9.86 16.16
C ILE A 74 1.68 -10.86 17.29
N LYS A 75 2.85 -10.74 17.93
CA LYS A 75 3.22 -11.58 19.08
C LYS A 75 2.30 -11.30 20.27
N GLU A 76 2.04 -10.05 20.54
CA GLU A 76 1.17 -9.60 21.63
C GLU A 76 -0.27 -10.11 21.45
N LEU A 77 -0.88 -9.88 20.29
CA LEU A 77 -2.24 -10.33 20.00
C LEU A 77 -2.39 -11.86 20.04
N LYS A 78 -1.34 -12.59 19.66
CA LYS A 78 -1.31 -14.06 19.83
C LYS A 78 -1.26 -14.47 21.30
N ALA A 79 -0.43 -13.82 22.10
CA ALA A 79 -0.35 -14.08 23.54
C ALA A 79 -1.66 -13.79 24.27
N GLN A 80 -2.39 -12.77 23.83
CA GLN A 80 -3.73 -12.42 24.34
C GLN A 80 -4.86 -13.31 23.79
N GLY A 81 -4.58 -14.30 22.96
CA GLY A 81 -5.60 -15.15 22.32
C GLY A 81 -6.46 -14.46 21.26
N LYS A 82 -6.16 -13.20 20.93
CA LYS A 82 -6.91 -12.41 19.93
C LYS A 82 -6.60 -12.80 18.47
N LEU A 83 -5.51 -13.50 18.24
CA LEU A 83 -5.15 -14.04 16.93
C LEU A 83 -5.06 -15.57 16.99
N LYS A 84 -5.90 -16.23 16.20
CA LYS A 84 -5.86 -17.68 16.03
C LYS A 84 -4.61 -18.12 15.26
N LYS A 85 -4.20 -19.39 15.43
CA LYS A 85 -3.14 -20.02 14.65
C LYS A 85 -3.43 -19.86 13.15
N LYS A 86 -2.42 -19.44 12.39
CA LYS A 86 -2.49 -19.18 10.93
C LYS A 86 -3.40 -18.03 10.51
N GLN A 87 -4.03 -17.30 11.42
CA GLN A 87 -4.99 -16.25 11.04
C GLN A 87 -4.32 -15.13 10.22
N VAL A 88 -3.18 -14.61 10.65
CA VAL A 88 -2.42 -13.56 9.91
C VAL A 88 -2.11 -14.05 8.50
N MET A 89 -1.56 -15.25 8.38
CA MET A 89 -1.22 -15.85 7.10
C MET A 89 -2.44 -16.01 6.20
N ASN A 90 -3.51 -16.62 6.69
CA ASN A 90 -4.67 -17.00 5.87
C ASN A 90 -5.58 -15.82 5.53
N LYS A 91 -5.78 -14.90 6.48
CA LYS A 91 -6.74 -13.79 6.33
C LYS A 91 -6.12 -12.54 5.71
N GLN A 92 -4.80 -12.41 5.78
CA GLN A 92 -4.08 -11.24 5.26
C GLN A 92 -3.08 -11.63 4.16
N CYS A 93 -1.96 -12.26 4.51
CA CYS A 93 -0.84 -12.43 3.59
C CYS A 93 -1.22 -13.24 2.34
N THR A 94 -1.64 -14.50 2.52
CA THR A 94 -1.92 -15.38 1.37
C THR A 94 -3.21 -15.01 0.65
N LYS A 95 -4.19 -14.44 1.35
CA LYS A 95 -5.42 -13.95 0.72
C LYS A 95 -5.08 -12.83 -0.27
N CYS A 96 -4.35 -11.82 0.17
CA CYS A 96 -3.96 -10.68 -0.66
C CYS A 96 -3.07 -11.12 -1.84
N HIS A 97 -2.01 -11.91 -1.58
CA HIS A 97 -1.10 -12.38 -2.63
C HIS A 97 -1.80 -13.24 -3.68
N LYS A 98 -2.71 -14.12 -3.27
CA LYS A 98 -3.51 -14.91 -4.22
C LYS A 98 -4.46 -14.06 -5.06
N GLN A 99 -5.08 -13.06 -4.44
CA GLN A 99 -5.93 -12.10 -5.13
C GLN A 99 -5.13 -11.35 -6.22
N LYS A 100 -4.01 -10.73 -5.83
CA LYS A 100 -3.14 -10.01 -6.75
C LYS A 100 -2.61 -10.89 -7.88
N LYS A 101 -2.28 -12.15 -7.60
CA LYS A 101 -1.87 -13.12 -8.62
C LYS A 101 -2.99 -13.41 -9.62
N LYS A 102 -4.26 -13.53 -9.17
CA LYS A 102 -5.42 -13.71 -10.07
C LYS A 102 -5.64 -12.50 -10.97
N GLU A 103 -5.33 -11.31 -10.48
CA GLU A 103 -5.37 -10.06 -11.23
C GLU A 103 -4.20 -9.90 -12.22
N GLY A 104 -3.33 -10.90 -12.35
CA GLY A 104 -2.14 -10.84 -13.20
C GLY A 104 -1.01 -9.96 -12.69
N LEU A 105 -1.09 -9.50 -11.45
CA LEU A 105 -0.10 -8.60 -10.86
C LEU A 105 1.07 -9.36 -10.24
N LYS A 106 2.26 -8.77 -10.31
CA LYS A 106 3.44 -9.27 -9.59
C LYS A 106 3.19 -9.15 -8.09
N THR A 107 3.30 -10.27 -7.37
CA THR A 107 2.98 -10.35 -5.94
C THR A 107 3.99 -11.18 -5.17
N GLY A 108 3.87 -11.16 -3.84
CA GLY A 108 4.67 -11.96 -2.93
C GLY A 108 4.32 -13.45 -2.94
N PRO A 109 5.06 -14.25 -2.14
CA PRO A 109 4.91 -15.69 -2.11
C PRO A 109 3.56 -16.14 -1.54
N THR A 110 3.12 -17.31 -1.98
CA THR A 110 1.86 -17.95 -1.52
C THR A 110 2.07 -19.33 -0.91
N THR A 111 3.32 -19.81 -0.83
CA THR A 111 3.65 -21.15 -0.33
C THR A 111 4.42 -21.08 0.98
N CYS A 112 4.28 -22.13 1.81
CA CYS A 112 4.86 -22.16 3.15
C CYS A 112 6.38 -21.93 3.17
N VAL A 113 7.09 -22.64 2.32
CA VAL A 113 8.58 -22.63 2.30
C VAL A 113 9.18 -21.33 1.76
N LYS A 114 8.41 -20.57 0.99
CA LYS A 114 8.84 -19.26 0.48
C LYS A 114 8.59 -18.12 1.47
N CYS A 115 7.69 -18.33 2.43
CA CYS A 115 7.39 -17.35 3.47
C CYS A 115 8.17 -17.62 4.76
N HIS A 116 8.29 -18.89 5.16
CA HIS A 116 8.94 -19.29 6.39
C HIS A 116 10.39 -19.74 6.14
N ILE A 117 11.33 -19.10 6.82
CA ILE A 117 12.74 -19.51 6.79
C ILE A 117 12.93 -20.57 7.87
N LYS A 118 13.28 -21.80 7.44
CA LYS A 118 13.70 -22.84 8.40
C LYS A 118 14.94 -22.35 9.13
N LYS A 119 14.94 -22.50 10.45
CA LYS A 119 16.20 -22.40 11.20
C LYS A 119 17.09 -23.54 10.74
N GLU A 120 18.26 -23.24 10.27
CA GLU A 120 19.33 -24.23 10.16
C GLU A 120 19.59 -24.77 11.57
N LYS A 121 19.69 -26.10 11.69
CA LYS A 121 19.97 -26.78 12.96
C LYS A 121 21.42 -26.60 13.32
#